data_ce9c8f788562f4876589a01460a01c54
#
_entry.id   ce9c8f788562f4876589a01460a01c54
#
_cell.length_a   1.000
_cell.length_b   1.000
_cell.length_c   1.000
_cell.angle_alpha   90.00
_cell.angle_beta   90.00
_cell.angle_gamma   90.00
#
_symmetry.space_group_name_H-M   'P 1'
#
loop_
_entity.id
_entity.type
_entity.pdbx_description
1 polymer ?
#
loop_
_entity_poly.entity_id
_entity_poly.type
_entity_poly.pdbx_seq_one_letter_code
_entity_poly.pdbx_strand_id
1 'polypeptide(L)'
;MTDEQQLTAAGNEMSASFLAAKKRSDETLAKLEAKPSSFTMLTGDRPTGRLHLGHYFGSIRERVAMQERGVNTNIIIADYQVITDRDTTANIADNVHNMVIDYLACGIDPEKTIIFTHSAVPALNQLMLPFLSL
;
A
#
# COMPACT_ATOMS: atom_id res chain seq x y z
N MET A 1 28.09 -20.00 25.14
CA MET A 1 26.69 -19.51 25.11
C MET A 1 25.84 -20.64 24.62
N THR A 2 24.90 -21.10 25.40
CA THR A 2 24.03 -22.22 25.05
C THR A 2 22.90 -21.72 24.11
N ASP A 3 22.38 -22.62 23.27
CA ASP A 3 21.29 -22.33 22.33
C ASP A 3 20.06 -21.69 23.02
N GLU A 4 19.79 -22.02 24.29
CA GLU A 4 18.73 -21.40 25.11
C GLU A 4 18.97 -19.92 25.37
N GLN A 5 20.22 -19.48 25.53
CA GLN A 5 20.55 -18.06 25.75
C GLN A 5 20.40 -17.24 24.47
N GLN A 6 20.61 -17.85 23.29
CA GLN A 6 20.39 -17.20 22.01
C GLN A 6 18.89 -17.08 21.67
N LEU A 7 18.10 -18.11 21.99
CA LEU A 7 16.64 -18.09 21.80
C LEU A 7 15.94 -17.07 22.73
N THR A 8 16.38 -16.94 23.97
CA THR A 8 15.82 -15.94 24.91
C THR A 8 16.21 -14.51 24.55
N ALA A 9 17.43 -14.29 24.04
CA ALA A 9 17.86 -12.98 23.56
C ALA A 9 17.08 -12.54 22.31
N ALA A 10 16.91 -13.43 21.32
CA ALA A 10 16.12 -13.16 20.11
C ALA A 10 14.62 -12.94 20.43
N GLY A 11 14.06 -13.68 21.37
CA GLY A 11 12.69 -13.48 21.86
C GLY A 11 12.49 -12.13 22.55
N ASN A 12 13.48 -11.66 23.30
CA ASN A 12 13.45 -10.36 23.97
C ASN A 12 13.62 -9.20 22.96
N GLU A 13 14.46 -9.35 21.93
CA GLU A 13 14.62 -8.34 20.87
C GLU A 13 13.36 -8.22 20.01
N MET A 14 12.71 -9.33 19.65
CA MET A 14 11.42 -9.31 18.95
C MET A 14 10.32 -8.65 19.79
N SER A 15 10.28 -8.89 21.08
CA SER A 15 9.33 -8.26 22.01
C SER A 15 9.55 -6.75 22.11
N ALA A 16 10.79 -6.29 22.23
CA ALA A 16 11.13 -4.87 22.30
C ALA A 16 10.82 -4.14 20.99
N SER A 17 11.13 -4.75 19.86
CA SER A 17 10.81 -4.23 18.52
C SER A 17 9.30 -4.12 18.30
N PHE A 18 8.54 -5.14 18.70
CA PHE A 18 7.08 -5.14 18.60
C PHE A 18 6.45 -4.03 19.45
N LEU A 19 6.88 -3.88 20.69
CA LEU A 19 6.40 -2.83 21.60
C LEU A 19 6.70 -1.43 21.06
N ALA A 20 7.90 -1.21 20.52
CA ALA A 20 8.28 0.03 19.90
C ALA A 20 7.46 0.34 18.63
N ALA A 21 7.17 -0.69 17.81
CA ALA A 21 6.32 -0.56 16.64
C ALA A 21 4.87 -0.24 17.02
N LYS A 22 4.33 -0.92 18.04
CA LYS A 22 2.98 -0.66 18.55
C LYS A 22 2.85 0.76 19.09
N LYS A 23 3.79 1.20 19.91
CA LYS A 23 3.81 2.58 20.44
C LYS A 23 3.78 3.62 19.33
N ARG A 24 4.63 3.45 18.29
CA ARG A 24 4.65 4.35 17.12
C ARG A 24 3.32 4.34 16.36
N SER A 25 2.70 3.17 16.24
CA SER A 25 1.38 3.02 15.60
C SER A 25 0.31 3.79 16.38
N ASP A 26 0.25 3.61 17.70
CA ASP A 26 -0.72 4.28 18.57
C ASP A 26 -0.54 5.81 18.54
N GLU A 27 0.70 6.30 18.61
CA GLU A 27 1.02 7.73 18.48
C GLU A 27 0.62 8.30 17.09
N THR A 28 0.85 7.52 16.03
CA THR A 28 0.48 7.91 14.66
C THR A 28 -1.02 7.97 14.50
N LEU A 29 -1.74 6.99 15.04
CA LEU A 29 -3.20 6.93 15.01
C LEU A 29 -3.81 8.14 15.73
N ALA A 30 -3.32 8.49 16.91
CA ALA A 30 -3.79 9.67 17.65
C ALA A 30 -3.57 10.98 16.87
N LYS A 31 -2.43 11.12 16.18
CA LYS A 31 -2.16 12.29 15.32
C LYS A 31 -3.07 12.32 14.11
N LEU A 32 -3.32 11.16 13.50
CA LEU A 32 -4.20 11.01 12.34
C LEU A 32 -5.64 11.37 12.72
N GLU A 33 -6.12 10.93 13.88
CA GLU A 33 -7.45 11.28 14.38
C GLU A 33 -7.60 12.77 14.64
N ALA A 34 -6.54 13.41 15.17
CA ALA A 34 -6.55 14.85 15.45
C ALA A 34 -6.52 15.73 14.20
N LYS A 35 -5.81 15.30 13.13
CA LYS A 35 -5.66 16.07 11.89
C LYS A 35 -5.44 15.16 10.68
N PRO A 36 -6.48 14.48 10.16
CA PRO A 36 -6.36 13.54 9.06
C PRO A 36 -5.74 14.15 7.80
N SER A 37 -6.10 15.38 7.45
CA SER A 37 -5.63 16.09 6.26
C SER A 37 -4.12 16.41 6.25
N SER A 38 -3.43 16.23 7.37
CA SER A 38 -1.97 16.39 7.43
C SER A 38 -1.22 15.10 7.01
N PHE A 39 -1.96 14.02 6.80
CA PHE A 39 -1.41 12.74 6.38
C PHE A 39 -1.64 12.50 4.89
N THR A 40 -0.68 11.86 4.27
CA THR A 40 -0.79 11.32 2.92
C THR A 40 -0.62 9.82 2.97
N MET A 41 -1.62 9.09 2.48
CA MET A 41 -1.55 7.65 2.29
C MET A 41 -1.21 7.35 0.84
N LEU A 42 -0.15 6.56 0.62
CA LEU A 42 0.17 5.96 -0.67
C LEU A 42 0.02 4.44 -0.55
N THR A 43 -0.79 3.87 -1.38
CA THR A 43 -1.03 2.42 -1.44
C THR A 43 -1.24 1.99 -2.87
N GLY A 44 -1.24 0.70 -3.16
CA GLY A 44 -1.47 0.25 -4.53
C GLY A 44 -1.62 -1.25 -4.66
N ASP A 45 -2.06 -1.65 -5.85
CA ASP A 45 -2.23 -3.05 -6.23
C ASP A 45 -1.64 -3.29 -7.63
N ARG A 46 -1.30 -4.54 -7.92
CA ARG A 46 -0.88 -4.97 -9.25
C ARG A 46 -2.11 -5.33 -10.10
N PRO A 47 -2.21 -4.86 -11.35
CA PRO A 47 -3.35 -5.13 -12.23
C PRO A 47 -3.25 -6.55 -12.83
N THR A 48 -3.35 -7.58 -11.98
CA THR A 48 -3.26 -8.99 -12.36
C THR A 48 -4.60 -9.60 -12.77
N GLY A 49 -5.69 -8.83 -12.73
CA GLY A 49 -7.05 -9.24 -13.06
C GLY A 49 -8.10 -8.47 -12.25
N ARG A 50 -9.33 -9.02 -12.21
CA ARG A 50 -10.43 -8.44 -11.43
C ARG A 50 -10.15 -8.51 -9.93
N LEU A 51 -10.62 -7.49 -9.21
CA LEU A 51 -10.59 -7.49 -7.74
C LEU A 51 -11.59 -8.52 -7.19
N HIS A 52 -11.30 -9.04 -6.02
CA HIS A 52 -12.15 -10.00 -5.31
C HIS A 52 -12.33 -9.59 -3.84
N LEU A 53 -13.19 -10.30 -3.11
CA LEU A 53 -13.51 -9.98 -1.72
C LEU A 53 -12.28 -9.88 -0.81
N GLY A 54 -11.22 -10.64 -1.08
CA GLY A 54 -9.97 -10.53 -0.35
C GLY A 54 -9.29 -9.17 -0.49
N HIS A 55 -9.32 -8.55 -1.68
CA HIS A 55 -8.84 -7.17 -1.88
C HIS A 55 -9.71 -6.17 -1.13
N TYR A 56 -11.04 -6.35 -1.18
CA TYR A 56 -11.97 -5.45 -0.50
C TYR A 56 -11.73 -5.44 1.00
N PHE A 57 -11.78 -6.61 1.66
CA PHE A 57 -11.60 -6.69 3.11
C PHE A 57 -10.15 -6.47 3.55
N GLY A 58 -9.17 -6.82 2.70
CA GLY A 58 -7.75 -6.69 3.03
C GLY A 58 -7.20 -5.26 2.93
N SER A 59 -7.77 -4.42 2.02
CA SER A 59 -7.21 -3.10 1.80
C SER A 59 -8.20 -2.03 1.36
N ILE A 60 -9.14 -2.32 0.44
CA ILE A 60 -9.96 -1.28 -0.20
C ILE A 60 -10.89 -0.61 0.81
N ARG A 61 -11.53 -1.40 1.68
CA ARG A 61 -12.40 -0.89 2.74
C ARG A 61 -11.67 0.13 3.63
N GLU A 62 -10.42 -0.13 3.99
CA GLU A 62 -9.63 0.79 4.82
C GLU A 62 -9.22 2.05 4.03
N ARG A 63 -8.95 1.92 2.72
CA ARG A 63 -8.69 3.08 1.84
C ARG A 63 -9.89 4.01 1.79
N VAL A 64 -11.10 3.46 1.61
CA VAL A 64 -12.35 4.22 1.66
C VAL A 64 -12.52 4.88 3.03
N ALA A 65 -12.30 4.16 4.12
CA ALA A 65 -12.39 4.72 5.47
C ALA A 65 -11.38 5.87 5.70
N MET A 66 -10.17 5.78 5.20
CA MET A 66 -9.18 6.87 5.28
C MET A 66 -9.56 8.07 4.42
N GLN A 67 -10.06 7.84 3.20
CA GLN A 67 -10.62 8.88 2.34
C GLN A 67 -11.75 9.64 3.04
N GLU A 68 -12.70 8.94 3.65
CA GLU A 68 -13.83 9.55 4.36
C GLU A 68 -13.40 10.33 5.62
N ARG A 69 -12.30 9.95 6.26
CA ARG A 69 -11.67 10.72 7.34
C ARG A 69 -10.97 11.99 6.85
N GLY A 70 -10.79 12.16 5.54
CA GLY A 70 -10.10 13.31 4.95
C GLY A 70 -8.57 13.17 4.89
N VAL A 71 -8.05 11.95 4.89
CA VAL A 71 -6.63 11.67 4.60
C VAL A 71 -6.39 11.86 3.10
N ASN A 72 -5.29 12.52 2.72
CA ASN A 72 -4.89 12.65 1.32
C ASN A 72 -4.51 11.27 0.77
N THR A 73 -5.42 10.67 0.00
CA THR A 73 -5.26 9.28 -0.46
C THR A 73 -4.76 9.24 -1.90
N ASN A 74 -3.69 8.47 -2.13
CA ASN A 74 -3.12 8.20 -3.44
C ASN A 74 -3.06 6.69 -3.66
N ILE A 75 -3.55 6.23 -4.80
CA ILE A 75 -3.55 4.82 -5.19
C ILE A 75 -2.73 4.65 -6.46
N ILE A 76 -1.63 3.90 -6.38
CA ILE A 76 -0.82 3.54 -7.53
C ILE A 76 -1.27 2.17 -8.08
N ILE A 77 -1.54 2.11 -9.36
CA ILE A 77 -1.71 0.84 -10.07
C ILE A 77 -0.34 0.43 -10.59
N ALA A 78 0.20 -0.64 -10.02
CA ALA A 78 1.58 -1.07 -10.23
C ALA A 78 1.71 -1.90 -11.52
N ASP A 79 1.50 -1.26 -12.68
CA ASP A 79 1.49 -1.87 -14.00
C ASP A 79 2.87 -2.39 -14.44
N TYR A 80 3.97 -1.72 -14.07
CA TYR A 80 5.31 -2.21 -14.37
C TYR A 80 5.66 -3.52 -13.67
N GLN A 81 5.14 -3.74 -12.48
CA GLN A 81 5.41 -4.97 -11.71
C GLN A 81 4.73 -6.22 -12.32
N VAL A 82 3.74 -6.03 -13.19
CA VAL A 82 3.09 -7.13 -13.92
C VAL A 82 4.00 -7.70 -15.02
N ILE A 83 4.95 -6.90 -15.54
CA ILE A 83 5.89 -7.34 -16.57
C ILE A 83 6.79 -8.50 -16.08
N THR A 84 6.97 -8.64 -14.78
CA THR A 84 7.73 -9.75 -14.19
C THR A 84 6.95 -11.07 -14.20
N ASP A 85 5.64 -11.03 -14.35
CA ASP A 85 4.76 -12.20 -14.41
C ASP A 85 4.43 -12.50 -15.89
N ARG A 86 5.18 -13.40 -16.52
CA ARG A 86 5.17 -13.67 -17.97
C ARG A 86 3.79 -14.00 -18.57
N ASP A 87 2.86 -14.50 -17.75
CA ASP A 87 1.55 -14.98 -18.22
C ASP A 87 0.46 -13.90 -18.23
N THR A 88 0.72 -12.70 -17.70
CA THR A 88 -0.31 -11.66 -17.47
C THR A 88 -0.16 -10.41 -18.32
N THR A 89 0.89 -10.30 -19.16
CA THR A 89 1.19 -9.06 -19.91
C THR A 89 0.24 -8.75 -21.06
N ALA A 90 -0.51 -9.73 -21.56
CA ALA A 90 -1.34 -9.57 -22.77
C ALA A 90 -2.54 -8.60 -22.59
N ASN A 91 -3.00 -8.34 -21.35
CA ASN A 91 -4.23 -7.60 -21.08
C ASN A 91 -4.04 -6.53 -19.98
N ILE A 92 -2.85 -5.95 -19.83
CA ILE A 92 -2.57 -4.97 -18.76
C ILE A 92 -3.52 -3.78 -18.82
N ALA A 93 -3.77 -3.23 -20.01
CA ALA A 93 -4.66 -2.07 -20.18
C ALA A 93 -6.09 -2.39 -19.70
N ASP A 94 -6.63 -3.54 -20.10
CA ASP A 94 -7.97 -3.97 -19.68
C ASP A 94 -8.03 -4.25 -18.17
N ASN A 95 -6.97 -4.84 -17.62
CA ASN A 95 -6.88 -5.10 -16.18
C ASN A 95 -6.82 -3.78 -15.38
N VAL A 96 -6.06 -2.79 -15.85
CA VAL A 96 -6.02 -1.45 -15.25
C VAL A 96 -7.40 -0.80 -15.30
N HIS A 97 -8.07 -0.83 -16.46
CA HIS A 97 -9.39 -0.26 -16.63
C HIS A 97 -10.42 -0.91 -15.69
N ASN A 98 -10.46 -2.24 -15.66
CA ASN A 98 -11.34 -2.99 -14.79
C ASN A 98 -11.08 -2.73 -13.31
N MET A 99 -9.80 -2.62 -12.92
CA MET A 99 -9.42 -2.32 -11.53
C MET A 99 -9.90 -0.94 -11.10
N VAL A 100 -9.82 0.07 -11.96
CA VAL A 100 -10.35 1.41 -11.68
C VAL A 100 -11.87 1.35 -11.50
N ILE A 101 -12.58 0.63 -12.37
CA ILE A 101 -14.04 0.42 -12.24
C ILE A 101 -14.36 -0.23 -10.89
N ASP A 102 -13.62 -1.28 -10.52
CA ASP A 102 -13.82 -1.99 -9.26
C ASP A 102 -13.54 -1.07 -8.05
N TYR A 103 -12.53 -0.20 -8.09
CA TYR A 103 -12.27 0.80 -7.03
C TYR A 103 -13.45 1.78 -6.86
N LEU A 104 -13.94 2.33 -7.97
CA LEU A 104 -15.07 3.25 -7.94
C LEU A 104 -16.33 2.56 -7.40
N ALA A 105 -16.60 1.33 -7.84
CA ALA A 105 -17.72 0.52 -7.36
C ALA A 105 -17.62 0.20 -5.85
N CYS A 106 -16.40 0.09 -5.31
CA CYS A 106 -16.15 -0.13 -3.89
C CYS A 106 -16.20 1.14 -3.02
N GLY A 107 -16.37 2.33 -3.63
CA GLY A 107 -16.53 3.59 -2.91
C GLY A 107 -15.28 4.48 -2.89
N ILE A 108 -14.26 4.18 -3.69
CA ILE A 108 -13.18 5.15 -3.91
C ILE A 108 -13.74 6.31 -4.73
N ASP A 109 -13.64 7.52 -4.20
CA ASP A 109 -14.15 8.75 -4.79
C ASP A 109 -13.00 9.47 -5.54
N PRO A 110 -13.11 9.65 -6.87
CA PRO A 110 -12.06 10.28 -7.66
C PRO A 110 -11.90 11.78 -7.37
N GLU A 111 -12.87 12.42 -6.72
CA GLU A 111 -12.75 13.82 -6.28
C GLU A 111 -11.89 13.96 -5.00
N LYS A 112 -11.73 12.86 -4.24
CA LYS A 112 -10.99 12.82 -2.97
C LYS A 112 -9.68 12.03 -3.07
N THR A 113 -9.58 11.11 -4.03
CA THR A 113 -8.46 10.17 -4.15
C THR A 113 -7.81 10.27 -5.53
N ILE A 114 -6.49 10.41 -5.56
CA ILE A 114 -5.72 10.36 -6.80
C ILE A 114 -5.44 8.90 -7.14
N ILE A 115 -5.85 8.46 -8.33
CA ILE A 115 -5.55 7.13 -8.87
C ILE A 115 -4.65 7.32 -10.10
N PHE A 116 -3.51 6.62 -10.12
CA PHE A 116 -2.57 6.71 -11.25
C PHE A 116 -1.84 5.39 -11.49
N THR A 117 -1.40 5.15 -12.72
CA THR A 117 -0.52 4.02 -13.05
C THR A 117 0.93 4.39 -12.78
N HIS A 118 1.76 3.42 -12.40
CA HIS A 118 3.20 3.63 -12.21
C HIS A 118 3.85 4.16 -13.50
N SER A 119 3.45 3.64 -14.66
CA SER A 119 3.94 4.08 -15.97
C SER A 119 3.62 5.54 -16.30
N ALA A 120 2.58 6.12 -15.71
CA ALA A 120 2.22 7.53 -15.90
C ALA A 120 3.16 8.50 -15.16
N VAL A 121 4.01 7.99 -14.23
CA VAL A 121 4.96 8.80 -13.46
C VAL A 121 6.40 8.30 -13.67
N PRO A 122 7.03 8.60 -14.82
CA PRO A 122 8.37 8.09 -15.16
C PRO A 122 9.46 8.45 -14.14
N ALA A 123 9.28 9.56 -13.42
CA ALA A 123 10.20 10.00 -12.36
C ALA A 123 10.38 8.96 -11.24
N LEU A 124 9.38 8.11 -10.97
CA LEU A 124 9.48 7.03 -9.98
C LEU A 124 10.54 6.00 -10.40
N ASN A 125 10.69 5.74 -11.70
CA ASN A 125 11.70 4.81 -12.20
C ASN A 125 13.12 5.37 -12.08
N GLN A 126 13.28 6.68 -12.14
CA GLN A 126 14.58 7.34 -11.98
C GLN A 126 15.14 7.20 -10.56
N LEU A 127 14.26 7.00 -9.57
CA LEU A 127 14.66 6.75 -8.18
C LEU A 127 15.18 5.31 -7.95
N MET A 128 14.87 4.39 -8.85
CA MET A 128 15.22 2.98 -8.66
C MET A 128 16.74 2.76 -8.59
N LEU A 129 17.52 3.38 -9.47
CA LEU A 129 18.98 3.24 -9.48
C LEU A 129 19.64 3.74 -8.19
N PRO A 130 19.34 4.95 -7.68
CA PRO A 130 19.85 5.39 -6.39
C PRO A 130 19.52 4.44 -5.25
N PHE A 131 18.29 3.89 -5.19
CA PHE A 131 17.88 2.96 -4.13
C PHE A 131 18.54 1.57 -4.25
N LEU A 132 18.85 1.12 -5.47
CA LEU A 132 19.57 -0.15 -5.67
C LEU A 132 21.06 -0.04 -5.39
N SER A 133 21.60 1.19 -5.25
CA SER A 133 23.02 1.47 -5.02
C SER A 133 23.35 1.64 -3.53
N LEU A 134 22.34 1.62 -2.66
CA LEU A 134 22.47 1.72 -1.20
C LEU A 134 22.62 0.33 -0.57
#